data_b9f15e8fc4c99de82b87a557f82ecaeb
#
_entry.id   b9f15e8fc4c99de82b87a557f82ecaeb
#
_cell.length_a   1.000
_cell.length_b   1.000
_cell.length_c   1.000
_cell.angle_alpha   90.00
_cell.angle_beta   90.00
_cell.angle_gamma   90.00
#
_symmetry.space_group_name_H-M   'P 1'
#
loop_
_entity.id
_entity.type
_entity.pdbx_description
1 polymer ?
#
loop_
_entity_poly.entity_id
_entity_poly.type
_entity_poly.pdbx_seq_one_letter_code
_entity_poly.pdbx_strand_id
1 'polypeptide(L)'
;MKKTIISFTFFICAALSANVISAEWTIQKDAAGRCLISENGKPVVQYNYETVPLPEGYLERLRDGKEYAVPRSNYIHPLFDLEGKPITKDWSDEHAHHRGIYWAWPEVGYKGEFGDLHALQKVFARPTGKIETTEKDRVVSLRAENLWKWNDEEPIVHETATFTVYPLSAAGRKIDLDFHFKCLVDEVSLARRRQEYYGGLNIRMTKLDAFRSGAFREHEGDAAKNGAAWVFGRWNDADSGKTMELTVFERADNPDYPGDYIHYPDINWFQATFPKKGTRYVLKKDDVLTLRFQLWLHEATVDDTAKKAAWREFQNM
;
A
#
# COMPACT_ATOMS: atom_id res chain seq x y z
N MET A 1 -38.96 20.79 -70.18
CA MET A 1 -39.08 20.91 -68.70
C MET A 1 -38.50 19.71 -68.09
N LYS A 2 -37.26 19.80 -67.50
CA LYS A 2 -36.58 18.73 -66.76
C LYS A 2 -36.89 18.89 -65.27
N LYS A 3 -37.54 17.91 -64.66
CA LYS A 3 -37.75 17.81 -63.19
C LYS A 3 -36.55 17.27 -62.53
N THR A 4 -35.88 18.05 -61.69
CA THR A 4 -34.76 17.59 -60.78
C THR A 4 -35.41 17.08 -59.51
N ILE A 5 -35.16 15.80 -59.20
CA ILE A 5 -35.53 15.17 -57.92
C ILE A 5 -34.34 15.31 -56.97
N ILE A 6 -34.53 16.08 -55.92
CA ILE A 6 -33.55 16.18 -54.82
C ILE A 6 -33.88 15.09 -53.81
N SER A 7 -32.98 14.11 -53.67
CA SER A 7 -33.07 13.04 -52.66
C SER A 7 -32.39 13.53 -51.37
N PHE A 8 -33.16 13.64 -50.30
CA PHE A 8 -32.66 13.93 -48.97
C PHE A 8 -32.32 12.61 -48.25
N THR A 9 -31.03 12.33 -48.06
CA THR A 9 -30.57 11.19 -47.22
C THR A 9 -30.51 11.67 -45.79
N PHE A 10 -31.38 11.15 -44.93
CA PHE A 10 -31.31 11.33 -43.48
C PHE A 10 -30.24 10.40 -42.91
N PHE A 11 -29.16 10.99 -42.39
CA PHE A 11 -28.21 10.28 -41.55
C PHE A 11 -28.80 10.21 -40.13
N ILE A 12 -29.22 9.00 -39.72
CA ILE A 12 -29.59 8.71 -38.35
C ILE A 12 -28.24 8.42 -37.59
N CYS A 13 -27.77 9.42 -36.84
CA CYS A 13 -26.71 9.22 -35.90
C CYS A 13 -27.26 8.42 -34.71
N ALA A 14 -27.05 7.12 -34.69
CA ALA A 14 -27.31 6.30 -33.50
C ALA A 14 -26.25 6.65 -32.43
N ALA A 15 -26.65 7.46 -31.46
CA ALA A 15 -25.85 7.65 -30.26
C ALA A 15 -25.79 6.33 -29.48
N LEU A 16 -24.69 5.61 -29.58
CA LEU A 16 -24.36 4.50 -28.68
C LEU A 16 -24.16 5.10 -27.28
N SER A 17 -25.22 5.06 -26.46
CA SER A 17 -25.10 5.27 -25.03
C SER A 17 -24.28 4.13 -24.47
N ALA A 18 -22.98 4.36 -24.24
CA ALA A 18 -22.17 3.45 -23.43
C ALA A 18 -22.83 3.39 -22.05
N ASN A 19 -23.45 2.28 -21.72
CA ASN A 19 -23.88 2.01 -20.36
C ASN A 19 -22.61 1.99 -19.50
N VAL A 20 -22.35 3.08 -18.81
CA VAL A 20 -21.33 3.14 -17.75
C VAL A 20 -21.87 2.25 -16.65
N ILE A 21 -21.41 1.00 -16.59
CA ILE A 21 -21.70 0.09 -15.48
C ILE A 21 -21.20 0.81 -14.24
N SER A 22 -22.12 1.17 -13.36
CA SER A 22 -21.80 1.78 -12.07
C SER A 22 -21.00 0.76 -11.25
N ALA A 23 -19.87 1.18 -10.68
CA ALA A 23 -19.17 0.34 -9.70
C ALA A 23 -20.12 0.13 -8.51
N GLU A 24 -20.41 -1.12 -8.18
CA GLU A 24 -21.15 -1.50 -6.99
C GLU A 24 -20.15 -1.91 -5.91
N TRP A 25 -20.07 -1.11 -4.85
CA TRP A 25 -19.18 -1.38 -3.75
C TRP A 25 -19.87 -2.17 -2.64
N THR A 26 -19.12 -3.08 -2.04
CA THR A 26 -19.51 -3.77 -0.82
C THR A 26 -18.41 -3.59 0.22
N ILE A 27 -18.76 -3.06 1.39
CA ILE A 27 -17.85 -2.85 2.51
C ILE A 27 -18.33 -3.74 3.66
N GLN A 28 -17.54 -4.76 3.99
CA GLN A 28 -17.88 -5.73 5.03
C GLN A 28 -16.89 -5.63 6.18
N LYS A 29 -17.42 -5.38 7.38
CA LYS A 29 -16.67 -5.45 8.64
C LYS A 29 -17.08 -6.70 9.38
N ASP A 30 -16.13 -7.51 9.84
CA ASP A 30 -16.42 -8.71 10.61
C ASP A 30 -16.01 -8.60 12.09
N ALA A 31 -16.45 -9.56 12.89
CA ALA A 31 -16.15 -9.61 14.31
C ALA A 31 -14.66 -9.87 14.63
N ALA A 32 -13.88 -10.33 13.64
CA ALA A 32 -12.44 -10.52 13.78
C ALA A 32 -11.64 -9.24 13.48
N GLY A 33 -12.32 -8.11 13.25
CA GLY A 33 -11.67 -6.83 13.02
C GLY A 33 -11.06 -6.68 11.65
N ARG A 34 -11.71 -7.22 10.63
CA ARG A 34 -11.31 -7.10 9.24
C ARG A 34 -12.34 -6.28 8.49
N CYS A 35 -11.87 -5.37 7.63
CA CYS A 35 -12.70 -4.61 6.72
C CYS A 35 -12.34 -4.98 5.27
N LEU A 36 -13.22 -5.72 4.61
CA LEU A 36 -13.10 -6.13 3.22
C LEU A 36 -13.86 -5.15 2.33
N ILE A 37 -13.19 -4.59 1.33
CA ILE A 37 -13.78 -3.77 0.27
C ILE A 37 -13.80 -4.60 -1.01
N SER A 38 -14.99 -4.72 -1.62
CA SER A 38 -15.20 -5.44 -2.87
C SER A 38 -15.89 -4.54 -3.89
N GLU A 39 -15.61 -4.74 -5.18
CA GLU A 39 -16.28 -4.07 -6.30
C GLU A 39 -16.95 -5.11 -7.21
N ASN A 40 -18.24 -4.92 -7.50
CA ASN A 40 -19.02 -5.83 -8.34
C ASN A 40 -18.91 -7.31 -7.89
N GLY A 41 -18.91 -7.55 -6.58
CA GLY A 41 -18.76 -8.87 -5.97
C GLY A 41 -17.34 -9.43 -5.95
N LYS A 42 -16.34 -8.77 -6.55
CA LYS A 42 -14.92 -9.18 -6.50
C LYS A 42 -14.21 -8.50 -5.34
N PRO A 43 -13.45 -9.21 -4.49
CA PRO A 43 -12.67 -8.61 -3.43
C PRO A 43 -11.52 -7.78 -4.01
N VAL A 44 -11.23 -6.64 -3.39
CA VAL A 44 -10.19 -5.69 -3.81
C VAL A 44 -9.10 -5.59 -2.77
N VAL A 45 -9.46 -5.26 -1.54
CA VAL A 45 -8.51 -5.05 -0.45
C VAL A 45 -9.17 -5.32 0.89
N GLN A 46 -8.42 -5.94 1.81
CA GLN A 46 -8.83 -6.10 3.19
C GLN A 46 -7.84 -5.38 4.11
N TYR A 47 -8.36 -4.60 5.04
CA TYR A 47 -7.60 -3.99 6.12
C TYR A 47 -7.91 -4.68 7.45
N ASN A 48 -6.85 -5.12 8.14
CA ASN A 48 -6.94 -5.77 9.44
C ASN A 48 -6.78 -4.68 10.52
N TYR A 49 -7.91 -4.15 10.99
CA TYR A 49 -7.93 -3.06 11.97
C TYR A 49 -7.92 -3.53 13.42
N GLU A 50 -8.17 -4.82 13.69
CA GLU A 50 -7.97 -5.44 14.99
C GLU A 50 -6.78 -6.40 14.97
N THR A 51 -6.32 -6.81 16.16
CA THR A 51 -5.17 -7.70 16.28
C THR A 51 -5.49 -9.10 15.76
N VAL A 52 -4.84 -9.50 14.68
CA VAL A 52 -4.95 -10.84 14.10
C VAL A 52 -4.10 -11.81 14.93
N PRO A 53 -4.73 -12.83 15.55
CA PRO A 53 -4.01 -13.79 16.37
C PRO A 53 -3.13 -14.72 15.52
N LEU A 54 -2.25 -15.45 16.19
CA LEU A 54 -1.48 -16.53 15.56
C LEU A 54 -2.41 -17.60 15.00
N PRO A 55 -2.14 -18.10 13.78
CA PRO A 55 -2.82 -19.29 13.29
C PRO A 55 -2.53 -20.50 14.20
N GLU A 56 -3.50 -21.39 14.33
CA GLU A 56 -3.32 -22.64 15.06
C GLU A 56 -2.14 -23.45 14.49
N GLY A 57 -1.30 -23.99 15.38
CA GLY A 57 -0.12 -24.77 15.01
C GLY A 57 0.98 -23.98 14.29
N TYR A 58 0.91 -22.63 14.26
CA TYR A 58 1.91 -21.85 13.54
C TYR A 58 3.28 -21.89 14.19
N LEU A 59 3.35 -21.78 15.53
CA LEU A 59 4.64 -21.82 16.26
C LEU A 59 5.36 -23.16 16.13
N GLU A 60 4.61 -24.25 15.99
CA GLU A 60 5.15 -25.60 15.82
C GLU A 60 5.82 -25.78 14.44
N ARG A 61 5.33 -25.07 13.43
CA ARG A 61 5.89 -25.11 12.07
C ARG A 61 7.17 -24.26 11.93
N LEU A 62 7.33 -23.23 12.77
CA LEU A 62 8.52 -22.39 12.72
C LEU A 62 9.74 -23.13 13.24
N ARG A 63 10.81 -23.15 12.44
CA ARG A 63 12.10 -23.72 12.82
C ARG A 63 12.86 -22.80 13.79
N ASP A 64 12.81 -21.49 13.51
CA ASP A 64 13.44 -20.42 14.26
C ASP A 64 12.58 -19.14 14.20
N GLY A 65 13.00 -18.07 14.85
CA GLY A 65 12.32 -16.78 14.82
C GLY A 65 10.91 -16.75 15.44
N LYS A 66 10.63 -17.69 16.37
CA LYS A 66 9.33 -17.77 17.07
C LYS A 66 9.02 -16.51 17.86
N GLU A 67 10.03 -15.82 18.34
CA GLU A 67 9.94 -14.54 19.04
C GLU A 67 9.40 -13.38 18.16
N TYR A 68 9.45 -13.55 16.83
CA TYR A 68 8.91 -12.60 15.84
C TYR A 68 7.48 -12.95 15.41
N ALA A 69 6.93 -14.06 15.88
CA ALA A 69 5.56 -14.46 15.62
C ALA A 69 4.58 -13.74 16.57
N VAL A 70 4.50 -12.42 16.44
CA VAL A 70 3.69 -11.57 17.32
C VAL A 70 2.36 -11.23 16.63
N PRO A 71 1.21 -11.37 17.34
CA PRO A 71 -0.08 -10.89 16.85
C PRO A 71 -0.02 -9.41 16.47
N ARG A 72 -0.56 -9.06 15.30
CA ARG A 72 -0.47 -7.72 14.70
C ARG A 72 -1.81 -7.26 14.18
N SER A 73 -2.04 -5.98 14.27
CA SER A 73 -3.09 -5.21 13.60
C SER A 73 -2.46 -4.23 12.60
N ASN A 74 -3.26 -3.40 12.00
CA ASN A 74 -2.82 -2.24 11.24
C ASN A 74 -2.01 -2.61 10.00
N TYR A 75 -2.60 -3.46 9.14
CA TYR A 75 -1.97 -3.86 7.89
C TYR A 75 -3.01 -4.28 6.84
N ILE A 76 -2.65 -4.12 5.57
CA ILE A 76 -3.44 -4.60 4.43
C ILE A 76 -3.07 -6.06 4.14
N HIS A 77 -4.04 -6.96 4.27
CA HIS A 77 -3.95 -8.34 3.82
C HIS A 77 -5.32 -9.03 3.87
N PRO A 78 -5.74 -9.69 2.77
CA PRO A 78 -5.14 -9.66 1.44
C PRO A 78 -5.28 -8.32 0.71
N LEU A 79 -4.29 -8.00 -0.15
CA LEU A 79 -4.51 -7.24 -1.36
C LEU A 79 -4.82 -8.27 -2.46
N PHE A 80 -5.81 -7.99 -3.30
CA PHE A 80 -6.23 -8.90 -4.35
C PHE A 80 -5.82 -8.38 -5.73
N ASP A 81 -5.62 -9.30 -6.67
CA ASP A 81 -5.42 -8.97 -8.08
C ASP A 81 -6.73 -8.49 -8.75
N LEU A 82 -6.68 -8.22 -10.06
CA LEU A 82 -7.84 -7.74 -10.81
C LEU A 82 -8.94 -8.80 -10.96
N GLU A 83 -8.63 -10.07 -10.70
CA GLU A 83 -9.59 -11.18 -10.73
C GLU A 83 -10.08 -11.60 -9.34
N GLY A 84 -9.55 -10.97 -8.27
CA GLY A 84 -9.95 -11.24 -6.89
C GLY A 84 -9.13 -12.33 -6.19
N LYS A 85 -7.92 -12.64 -6.67
CA LYS A 85 -7.00 -13.58 -6.01
C LYS A 85 -6.07 -12.84 -5.06
N PRO A 86 -5.77 -13.39 -3.88
CA PRO A 86 -4.81 -12.81 -2.95
C PRO A 86 -3.40 -12.75 -3.54
N ILE A 87 -2.77 -11.58 -3.55
CA ILE A 87 -1.40 -11.37 -4.03
C ILE A 87 -0.41 -11.02 -2.93
N THR A 88 -0.86 -10.77 -1.70
CA THR A 88 0.01 -10.55 -0.55
C THR A 88 0.11 -11.79 0.33
N LYS A 89 1.17 -11.88 1.13
CA LYS A 89 1.46 -13.00 2.05
C LYS A 89 1.24 -12.56 3.50
N ASP A 90 0.64 -13.44 4.30
CA ASP A 90 0.57 -13.33 5.76
C ASP A 90 1.20 -14.58 6.40
N TRP A 91 1.75 -14.43 7.60
CA TRP A 91 2.33 -15.53 8.37
C TRP A 91 3.32 -16.40 7.58
N SER A 92 4.40 -15.75 7.07
CA SER A 92 5.46 -16.47 6.37
C SER A 92 6.26 -17.36 7.33
N ASP A 93 6.50 -18.61 6.94
CA ASP A 93 7.29 -19.55 7.77
C ASP A 93 8.78 -19.16 7.85
N GLU A 94 9.29 -18.38 6.90
CA GLU A 94 10.68 -17.88 6.90
C GLU A 94 10.84 -16.57 7.69
N HIS A 95 9.77 -15.76 7.75
CA HIS A 95 9.77 -14.43 8.38
C HIS A 95 8.41 -14.16 9.02
N ALA A 96 8.22 -14.62 10.22
CA ALA A 96 6.94 -14.58 10.95
C ALA A 96 6.37 -13.17 11.14
N HIS A 97 7.23 -12.15 11.15
CA HIS A 97 6.85 -10.73 11.26
C HIS A 97 6.46 -10.07 9.93
N HIS A 98 6.60 -10.75 8.77
CA HIS A 98 6.17 -10.19 7.48
C HIS A 98 4.68 -10.40 7.27
N ARG A 99 3.94 -9.30 7.01
CA ARG A 99 2.47 -9.27 6.94
C ARG A 99 1.98 -8.38 5.80
N GLY A 100 1.60 -8.88 4.67
CA GLY A 100 1.00 -8.09 3.60
C GLY A 100 1.67 -6.74 3.36
N ILE A 101 0.94 -5.63 3.55
CA ILE A 101 1.42 -4.25 3.42
C ILE A 101 1.28 -3.54 4.76
N TYR A 102 2.39 -3.06 5.31
CA TYR A 102 2.45 -2.44 6.65
C TYR A 102 3.71 -1.59 6.83
N TRP A 103 3.70 -0.77 7.88
CA TRP A 103 4.88 -0.02 8.27
C TRP A 103 5.89 -0.89 9.01
N ALA A 104 7.14 -0.82 8.57
CA ALA A 104 8.24 -1.62 9.07
C ALA A 104 9.45 -0.74 9.40
N TRP A 105 9.44 -0.07 10.56
CA TRP A 105 10.62 0.61 11.09
C TRP A 105 11.30 -0.22 12.17
N PRO A 106 12.49 -0.77 11.86
CA PRO A 106 13.24 -1.61 12.80
C PRO A 106 13.89 -0.82 13.93
N GLU A 107 13.99 0.51 13.80
CA GLU A 107 14.58 1.38 14.81
C GLU A 107 13.68 2.58 15.09
N VAL A 108 12.78 2.39 16.07
CA VAL A 108 12.00 3.47 16.67
C VAL A 108 12.67 3.87 17.96
N GLY A 109 13.21 5.09 18.03
CA GLY A 109 13.94 5.59 19.19
C GLY A 109 13.02 6.35 20.15
N TYR A 110 13.08 6.00 21.44
CA TYR A 110 12.37 6.67 22.52
C TYR A 110 13.13 6.50 23.85
N LYS A 111 13.21 7.54 24.67
CA LYS A 111 13.92 7.53 25.98
C LYS A 111 15.35 6.96 25.94
N GLY A 112 16.09 7.21 24.84
CA GLY A 112 17.46 6.72 24.69
C GLY A 112 17.59 5.24 24.31
N GLU A 113 16.50 4.54 24.06
CA GLU A 113 16.45 3.15 23.64
C GLU A 113 15.84 3.02 22.23
N PHE A 114 15.97 1.80 21.64
CA PHE A 114 15.36 1.47 20.36
C PHE A 114 14.38 0.30 20.50
N GLY A 115 13.23 0.45 19.85
CA GLY A 115 12.26 -0.61 19.63
C GLY A 115 12.13 -0.91 18.14
N ASP A 116 11.59 -2.06 17.81
CA ASP A 116 11.40 -2.55 16.45
C ASP A 116 9.89 -2.69 16.13
N LEU A 117 9.33 -1.75 15.37
CA LEU A 117 7.94 -1.80 14.93
C LEU A 117 7.72 -2.84 13.83
N HIS A 118 8.77 -3.20 13.08
CA HIS A 118 8.71 -4.22 12.05
C HIS A 118 8.44 -5.60 12.66
N ALA A 119 9.16 -5.94 13.72
CA ALA A 119 9.04 -7.22 14.43
C ALA A 119 8.18 -7.13 15.71
N LEU A 120 7.64 -5.95 16.04
CA LEU A 120 6.89 -5.68 17.28
C LEU A 120 7.69 -6.04 18.54
N GLN A 121 8.89 -5.47 18.64
CA GLN A 121 9.77 -5.59 19.81
C GLN A 121 9.88 -4.23 20.51
N LYS A 122 9.40 -4.11 21.73
CA LYS A 122 9.25 -2.86 22.50
C LYS A 122 8.25 -1.84 21.94
N VAL A 123 8.04 -1.78 20.63
CA VAL A 123 7.06 -0.89 19.99
C VAL A 123 5.99 -1.70 19.29
N PHE A 124 4.72 -1.40 19.59
CA PHE A 124 3.57 -2.12 19.11
C PHE A 124 2.56 -1.16 18.51
N ALA A 125 2.22 -1.33 17.23
CA ALA A 125 1.05 -0.68 16.66
C ALA A 125 -0.21 -1.40 17.14
N ARG A 126 -1.09 -0.67 17.84
CA ARG A 126 -2.34 -1.19 18.42
C ARG A 126 -3.54 -0.41 17.92
N PRO A 127 -4.64 -1.08 17.59
CA PRO A 127 -5.85 -0.41 17.14
C PRO A 127 -6.48 0.43 18.25
N THR A 128 -7.13 1.53 17.89
CA THR A 128 -8.00 2.28 18.78
C THR A 128 -9.45 1.81 18.73
N GLY A 129 -9.78 0.94 17.79
CA GLY A 129 -11.15 0.54 17.45
C GLY A 129 -11.86 1.55 16.53
N LYS A 130 -11.26 2.71 16.26
CA LYS A 130 -11.86 3.71 15.36
C LYS A 130 -11.57 3.37 13.92
N ILE A 131 -12.62 3.02 13.20
CA ILE A 131 -12.59 2.79 11.76
C ILE A 131 -13.84 3.40 11.11
N GLU A 132 -13.62 4.24 10.13
CA GLU A 132 -14.65 4.91 9.35
C GLU A 132 -14.53 4.48 7.88
N THR A 133 -15.67 4.30 7.23
CA THR A 133 -15.73 4.00 5.81
C THR A 133 -16.75 4.91 5.15
N THR A 134 -16.40 5.47 4.01
CA THR A 134 -17.30 6.31 3.20
C THR A 134 -17.26 5.87 1.76
N GLU A 135 -18.40 5.98 1.08
CA GLU A 135 -18.51 5.87 -0.36
C GLU A 135 -19.02 7.19 -0.90
N LYS A 136 -18.27 7.79 -1.79
CA LYS A 136 -18.63 9.04 -2.44
C LYS A 136 -18.06 9.08 -3.86
N ASP A 137 -18.85 9.54 -4.82
CA ASP A 137 -18.42 9.72 -6.22
C ASP A 137 -17.78 8.44 -6.81
N ARG A 138 -18.32 7.27 -6.45
CA ARG A 138 -17.83 5.93 -6.84
C ARG A 138 -16.47 5.55 -6.26
N VAL A 139 -15.99 6.27 -5.29
CA VAL A 139 -14.73 5.99 -4.59
C VAL A 139 -15.04 5.58 -3.16
N VAL A 140 -14.35 4.56 -2.68
CA VAL A 140 -14.44 4.12 -1.27
C VAL A 140 -13.23 4.64 -0.52
N SER A 141 -13.47 5.26 0.63
CA SER A 141 -12.41 5.62 1.57
C SER A 141 -12.59 4.87 2.89
N LEU A 142 -11.51 4.33 3.41
CA LEU A 142 -11.40 3.74 4.73
C LEU A 142 -10.37 4.55 5.53
N ARG A 143 -10.75 5.02 6.73
CA ARG A 143 -9.88 5.71 7.67
C ARG A 143 -9.83 4.93 8.98
N ALA A 144 -8.63 4.63 9.47
CA ALA A 144 -8.40 3.93 10.72
C ALA A 144 -7.39 4.68 11.61
N GLU A 145 -7.56 4.57 12.93
CA GLU A 145 -6.65 5.15 13.91
C GLU A 145 -5.96 4.07 14.72
N ASN A 146 -4.65 4.25 14.94
CA ASN A 146 -3.80 3.34 15.69
C ASN A 146 -2.93 4.12 16.68
N LEU A 147 -2.46 3.45 17.71
CA LEU A 147 -1.46 3.97 18.63
C LEU A 147 -0.22 3.12 18.58
N TRP A 148 0.95 3.74 18.39
CA TRP A 148 2.20 3.04 18.66
C TRP A 148 2.48 3.15 20.15
N LYS A 149 2.63 2.01 20.78
CA LYS A 149 2.83 1.91 22.23
C LYS A 149 4.21 1.38 22.53
N TRP A 150 4.93 2.10 23.39
CA TRP A 150 6.19 1.63 23.94
C TRP A 150 5.91 0.57 25.04
N ASN A 151 6.59 -0.55 24.98
CA ASN A 151 6.36 -1.73 25.83
C ASN A 151 4.89 -2.20 25.86
N ASP A 152 4.14 -1.94 24.77
CA ASP A 152 2.71 -2.22 24.63
C ASP A 152 1.79 -1.43 25.61
N GLU A 153 2.31 -0.43 26.28
CA GLU A 153 1.64 0.36 27.30
C GLU A 153 1.54 1.86 26.96
N GLU A 154 2.68 2.54 26.87
CA GLU A 154 2.79 3.99 26.73
C GLU A 154 2.59 4.44 25.29
N PRO A 155 1.52 5.20 24.95
CA PRO A 155 1.33 5.73 23.62
C PRO A 155 2.40 6.77 23.27
N ILE A 156 3.15 6.55 22.19
CA ILE A 156 4.21 7.46 21.73
C ILE A 156 3.90 8.11 20.39
N VAL A 157 3.09 7.46 19.53
CA VAL A 157 2.66 8.00 18.24
C VAL A 157 1.19 7.66 18.03
N HIS A 158 0.41 8.64 17.55
CA HIS A 158 -0.93 8.43 17.01
C HIS A 158 -0.84 8.37 15.49
N GLU A 159 -1.22 7.24 14.93
CA GLU A 159 -1.25 7.01 13.49
C GLU A 159 -2.68 7.10 12.98
N THR A 160 -2.87 7.86 11.90
CA THR A 160 -4.07 7.81 11.06
C THR A 160 -3.69 7.25 9.71
N ALA A 161 -4.33 6.16 9.32
CA ALA A 161 -4.19 5.55 8.00
C ALA A 161 -5.46 5.76 7.20
N THR A 162 -5.37 6.31 5.99
CA THR A 162 -6.48 6.48 5.07
C THR A 162 -6.18 5.77 3.76
N PHE A 163 -7.11 4.92 3.32
CA PHE A 163 -7.02 4.19 2.05
C PHE A 163 -8.17 4.63 1.16
N THR A 164 -7.85 5.11 -0.05
CA THR A 164 -8.83 5.51 -1.04
C THR A 164 -8.79 4.56 -2.22
N VAL A 165 -9.85 3.80 -2.40
CA VAL A 165 -9.97 2.74 -3.42
C VAL A 165 -10.79 3.28 -4.59
N TYR A 166 -10.16 3.33 -5.77
CA TYR A 166 -10.80 3.81 -6.99
C TYR A 166 -11.46 2.65 -7.76
N PRO A 167 -12.49 2.93 -8.58
CA PRO A 167 -13.08 1.91 -9.45
C PRO A 167 -12.05 1.30 -10.39
N LEU A 168 -12.26 0.03 -10.75
CA LEU A 168 -11.46 -0.61 -11.79
C LEU A 168 -11.64 0.14 -13.12
N SER A 169 -10.55 0.49 -13.74
CA SER A 169 -10.49 1.12 -15.06
C SER A 169 -9.79 0.23 -16.08
N ALA A 170 -9.81 0.62 -17.34
CA ALA A 170 -9.02 -0.06 -18.37
C ALA A 170 -7.50 -0.02 -18.10
N ALA A 171 -7.04 0.97 -17.31
CA ALA A 171 -5.65 1.10 -16.91
C ALA A 171 -5.29 0.30 -15.64
N GLY A 172 -6.25 -0.42 -15.03
CA GLY A 172 -6.06 -1.18 -13.81
C GLY A 172 -6.69 -0.55 -12.58
N ARG A 173 -6.25 -0.97 -11.39
CA ARG A 173 -6.76 -0.57 -10.08
C ARG A 173 -5.78 0.35 -9.38
N LYS A 174 -6.25 1.51 -8.90
CA LYS A 174 -5.49 2.42 -8.05
C LYS A 174 -6.02 2.39 -6.61
N ILE A 175 -5.13 2.49 -5.64
CA ILE A 175 -5.43 2.63 -4.21
C ILE A 175 -4.46 3.64 -3.63
N ASP A 176 -4.95 4.77 -3.11
CA ASP A 176 -4.13 5.73 -2.41
C ASP A 176 -3.96 5.33 -0.95
N LEU A 177 -2.77 5.53 -0.45
CA LEU A 177 -2.40 5.31 0.95
C LEU A 177 -1.90 6.64 1.51
N ASP A 178 -2.62 7.18 2.49
CA ASP A 178 -2.26 8.43 3.19
C ASP A 178 -2.11 8.15 4.68
N PHE A 179 -0.92 8.45 5.22
CA PHE A 179 -0.58 8.17 6.60
C PHE A 179 -0.13 9.44 7.31
N HIS A 180 -0.67 9.66 8.51
CA HIS A 180 -0.27 10.73 9.41
C HIS A 180 0.19 10.13 10.73
N PHE A 181 1.41 10.45 11.13
CA PHE A 181 2.04 9.99 12.37
C PHE A 181 2.28 11.19 13.28
N LYS A 182 1.40 11.39 14.27
CA LYS A 182 1.52 12.47 15.26
C LYS A 182 2.32 11.98 16.46
N CYS A 183 3.42 12.67 16.79
CA CYS A 183 4.19 12.40 18.00
C CYS A 183 3.41 12.86 19.26
N LEU A 184 3.26 11.97 20.22
CA LEU A 184 2.51 12.22 21.47
C LEU A 184 3.41 12.56 22.66
N VAL A 185 4.72 12.33 22.54
CA VAL A 185 5.74 12.48 23.59
C VAL A 185 6.78 13.50 23.17
N ASP A 186 7.73 13.84 24.03
CA ASP A 186 8.72 14.91 23.76
C ASP A 186 9.49 14.67 22.46
N GLU A 187 9.88 13.42 22.20
CA GLU A 187 10.60 13.04 20.99
C GLU A 187 10.41 11.56 20.65
N VAL A 188 10.21 11.26 19.37
CA VAL A 188 10.33 9.93 18.79
C VAL A 188 11.21 10.02 17.55
N SER A 189 12.08 9.05 17.34
CA SER A 189 12.88 9.00 16.12
C SER A 189 12.68 7.71 15.35
N LEU A 190 12.75 7.80 14.02
CA LEU A 190 12.56 6.69 13.08
C LEU A 190 13.83 6.46 12.28
N ALA A 191 14.25 5.21 12.15
CA ALA A 191 15.33 4.87 11.23
C ALA A 191 15.12 3.46 10.63
N ARG A 192 15.80 3.26 9.53
CA ARG A 192 15.95 1.98 8.86
C ARG A 192 16.87 1.07 9.71
N ARG A 193 16.86 -0.22 9.45
CA ARG A 193 17.79 -1.17 10.11
C ARG A 193 19.24 -0.72 9.92
N ARG A 194 19.92 -0.42 11.03
CA ARG A 194 21.29 0.13 11.06
C ARG A 194 21.43 1.41 10.20
N GLN A 195 20.33 2.15 10.02
CA GLN A 195 20.20 3.31 9.12
C GLN A 195 20.55 3.03 7.64
N GLU A 196 20.84 1.81 7.27
CA GLU A 196 21.38 1.41 5.97
C GLU A 196 20.41 0.54 5.15
N TYR A 197 19.72 -0.38 5.83
CA TYR A 197 18.98 -1.44 5.16
C TYR A 197 17.49 -1.08 5.01
N TYR A 198 16.60 -1.99 5.33
CA TYR A 198 15.16 -1.85 5.20
C TYR A 198 14.54 -0.98 6.30
N GLY A 199 13.41 -0.37 6.00
CA GLY A 199 12.59 0.47 6.87
C GLY A 199 11.67 1.37 6.04
N GLY A 200 10.36 1.36 6.29
CA GLY A 200 9.37 2.14 5.56
C GLY A 200 8.12 1.35 5.22
N LEU A 201 7.50 1.64 4.07
CA LEU A 201 6.31 0.93 3.60
C LEU A 201 6.69 -0.44 3.03
N ASN A 202 6.29 -1.47 3.72
CA ASN A 202 6.68 -2.85 3.46
C ASN A 202 5.61 -3.58 2.66
N ILE A 203 6.01 -4.29 1.59
CA ILE A 203 5.11 -5.05 0.73
C ILE A 203 5.63 -6.47 0.61
N ARG A 204 4.94 -7.41 1.25
CA ARG A 204 5.20 -8.84 1.20
C ARG A 204 4.19 -9.51 0.28
N MET A 205 4.65 -9.93 -0.91
CA MET A 205 3.81 -10.67 -1.84
C MET A 205 3.76 -12.16 -1.48
N THR A 206 2.72 -12.84 -1.91
CA THR A 206 2.66 -14.30 -1.87
C THR A 206 3.66 -14.90 -2.87
N LYS A 207 3.79 -16.23 -2.91
CA LYS A 207 4.60 -16.89 -3.95
C LYS A 207 3.91 -16.72 -5.29
N LEU A 208 4.48 -15.91 -6.17
CA LEU A 208 4.00 -15.59 -7.50
C LEU A 208 4.96 -16.13 -8.56
N ASP A 209 4.42 -16.56 -9.70
CA ASP A 209 5.24 -17.13 -10.77
C ASP A 209 6.14 -16.04 -11.41
N ALA A 210 7.40 -16.39 -11.65
CA ALA A 210 8.41 -15.50 -12.24
C ALA A 210 8.48 -14.11 -11.59
N PHE A 211 8.26 -14.04 -10.26
CA PHE A 211 8.28 -12.79 -9.54
C PHE A 211 9.64 -12.08 -9.66
N ARG A 212 9.56 -10.81 -9.98
CA ARG A 212 10.71 -9.89 -9.95
C ARG A 212 10.27 -8.55 -9.39
N SER A 213 11.17 -7.85 -8.75
CA SER A 213 10.94 -6.49 -8.28
C SER A 213 12.07 -5.58 -8.72
N GLY A 214 11.81 -4.28 -8.74
CA GLY A 214 12.75 -3.27 -9.18
C GLY A 214 12.30 -1.88 -8.81
N ALA A 215 13.12 -0.90 -9.16
CA ALA A 215 12.85 0.50 -8.97
C ALA A 215 13.12 1.28 -10.26
N PHE A 216 12.31 2.31 -10.49
CA PHE A 216 12.52 3.28 -11.55
C PHE A 216 12.86 4.64 -10.94
N ARG A 217 13.83 5.33 -11.51
CA ARG A 217 14.18 6.72 -11.18
C ARG A 217 14.48 7.46 -12.47
N GLU A 218 13.83 8.60 -12.68
CA GLU A 218 14.08 9.42 -13.87
C GLU A 218 15.36 10.23 -13.74
N HIS A 219 15.67 10.69 -12.53
CA HIS A 219 16.85 11.49 -12.24
C HIS A 219 17.52 11.03 -10.95
N GLU A 220 18.82 11.24 -10.85
CA GLU A 220 19.61 11.06 -9.63
C GLU A 220 20.09 12.43 -9.12
N GLY A 221 20.31 12.56 -7.81
CA GLY A 221 20.77 13.81 -7.18
C GLY A 221 19.63 14.79 -6.86
N ASP A 222 19.97 16.09 -6.76
CA ASP A 222 19.00 17.14 -6.35
C ASP A 222 17.86 17.33 -7.36
N ALA A 223 18.12 17.07 -8.63
CA ALA A 223 17.10 17.11 -9.69
C ALA A 223 16.03 16.00 -9.52
N ALA A 224 16.32 14.95 -8.78
CA ALA A 224 15.41 13.84 -8.54
C ALA A 224 14.14 14.27 -7.78
N LYS A 225 14.16 15.35 -7.02
CA LYS A 225 12.96 15.86 -6.31
C LYS A 225 11.79 16.18 -7.23
N ASN A 226 12.08 16.49 -8.50
CA ASN A 226 11.07 16.81 -9.50
C ASN A 226 10.91 15.68 -10.55
N GLY A 227 11.69 14.62 -10.44
CA GLY A 227 11.66 13.47 -11.34
C GLY A 227 10.70 12.39 -10.85
N ALA A 228 10.18 11.59 -11.78
CA ALA A 228 9.34 10.45 -11.45
C ALA A 228 10.18 9.31 -10.83
N ALA A 229 9.67 8.73 -9.75
CA ALA A 229 10.29 7.59 -9.11
C ALA A 229 9.23 6.64 -8.52
N TRP A 230 9.47 5.33 -8.61
CA TRP A 230 8.61 4.30 -8.04
C TRP A 230 9.34 2.98 -7.84
N VAL A 231 8.78 2.12 -7.01
CA VAL A 231 9.17 0.71 -6.87
C VAL A 231 8.05 -0.18 -7.39
N PHE A 232 8.38 -1.38 -7.87
CA PHE A 232 7.39 -2.30 -8.42
C PHE A 232 7.71 -3.76 -8.11
N GLY A 233 6.65 -4.57 -8.06
CA GLY A 233 6.67 -6.03 -8.14
C GLY A 233 5.93 -6.50 -9.38
N ARG A 234 6.51 -7.44 -10.14
CA ARG A 234 5.97 -7.97 -11.40
C ARG A 234 5.98 -9.50 -11.38
N TRP A 235 4.93 -10.12 -11.94
CA TRP A 235 4.78 -11.57 -11.97
C TRP A 235 3.96 -12.02 -13.17
N ASN A 236 4.03 -13.32 -13.50
CA ASN A 236 3.11 -13.93 -14.46
C ASN A 236 1.87 -14.44 -13.72
N ASP A 237 0.70 -14.05 -14.20
CA ASP A 237 -0.55 -14.62 -13.74
C ASP A 237 -0.89 -15.86 -14.60
N ALA A 238 -0.86 -17.04 -13.99
CA ALA A 238 -1.00 -18.29 -14.68
C ALA A 238 -2.39 -18.49 -15.31
N ASP A 239 -3.44 -17.85 -14.73
CA ASP A 239 -4.80 -18.06 -15.20
C ASP A 239 -5.15 -17.15 -16.38
N SER A 240 -4.70 -15.90 -16.37
CA SER A 240 -4.91 -15.01 -17.51
C SER A 240 -3.82 -15.10 -18.59
N GLY A 241 -2.68 -15.73 -18.27
CA GLY A 241 -1.49 -15.76 -19.11
C GLY A 241 -0.81 -14.40 -19.28
N LYS A 242 -1.20 -13.41 -18.48
CA LYS A 242 -0.69 -12.03 -18.53
C LYS A 242 0.44 -11.83 -17.53
N THR A 243 1.33 -10.91 -17.84
CA THR A 243 2.27 -10.40 -16.84
C THR A 243 1.60 -9.21 -16.12
N MET A 244 1.51 -9.31 -14.80
CA MET A 244 0.93 -8.29 -13.93
C MET A 244 2.02 -7.50 -13.21
N GLU A 245 1.69 -6.29 -12.81
CA GLU A 245 2.59 -5.43 -12.04
C GLU A 245 1.82 -4.67 -10.96
N LEU A 246 2.40 -4.64 -9.77
CA LEU A 246 2.03 -3.71 -8.69
C LEU A 246 3.10 -2.61 -8.64
N THR A 247 2.77 -1.44 -9.15
CA THR A 247 3.60 -0.23 -9.05
C THR A 247 3.23 0.53 -7.78
N VAL A 248 4.23 1.05 -7.06
CA VAL A 248 4.05 1.88 -5.87
C VAL A 248 4.66 3.24 -6.15
N PHE A 249 3.80 4.21 -6.39
CA PHE A 249 4.19 5.61 -6.50
C PHE A 249 4.35 6.23 -5.12
N GLU A 250 5.31 7.12 -5.01
CA GLU A 250 5.53 7.97 -3.84
C GLU A 250 5.21 9.42 -4.20
N ARG A 251 4.62 10.18 -3.27
CA ARG A 251 4.41 11.63 -3.42
C ARG A 251 5.74 12.36 -3.36
N ALA A 252 5.91 13.33 -4.24
CA ALA A 252 7.13 14.15 -4.28
C ALA A 252 7.23 15.12 -3.07
N ASP A 253 6.13 15.34 -2.35
CA ASP A 253 6.08 16.12 -1.12
C ASP A 253 6.33 15.28 0.15
N ASN A 254 6.51 13.96 0.04
CA ASN A 254 7.00 13.16 1.15
C ASN A 254 8.40 13.63 1.56
N PRO A 255 8.70 13.72 2.87
CA PRO A 255 10.06 13.97 3.31
C PRO A 255 11.02 12.93 2.73
N ASP A 256 12.24 13.36 2.41
CA ASP A 256 13.30 12.52 1.82
C ASP A 256 12.98 11.90 0.43
N TYR A 257 11.94 12.40 -0.27
CA TYR A 257 11.65 11.95 -1.64
C TYR A 257 12.79 12.27 -2.63
N PRO A 258 13.11 11.39 -3.59
CA PRO A 258 12.66 10.01 -3.67
C PRO A 258 13.39 9.15 -2.63
N GLY A 259 12.60 8.28 -1.96
CA GLY A 259 13.15 7.29 -1.02
C GLY A 259 14.15 6.35 -1.69
N ASP A 260 14.98 5.68 -0.92
CA ASP A 260 15.70 4.51 -1.42
C ASP A 260 14.72 3.34 -1.50
N TYR A 261 14.76 2.61 -2.60
CA TYR A 261 13.94 1.43 -2.77
C TYR A 261 14.75 0.18 -2.49
N ILE A 262 14.19 -0.72 -1.68
CA ILE A 262 14.80 -2.03 -1.40
C ILE A 262 13.89 -3.12 -1.93
N HIS A 263 14.49 -4.16 -2.50
CA HIS A 263 13.77 -5.30 -3.03
C HIS A 263 14.56 -6.60 -2.83
N TYR A 264 13.85 -7.64 -2.45
CA TYR A 264 14.34 -8.99 -2.26
C TYR A 264 13.44 -9.96 -3.04
N PRO A 265 13.71 -10.15 -4.35
CA PRO A 265 12.86 -10.96 -5.22
C PRO A 265 12.73 -12.41 -4.76
N ASP A 266 13.77 -13.00 -4.21
CA ASP A 266 13.79 -14.39 -3.73
C ASP A 266 12.75 -14.69 -2.65
N ILE A 267 12.33 -13.67 -1.92
CA ILE A 267 11.28 -13.77 -0.92
C ILE A 267 10.02 -12.97 -1.28
N ASN A 268 9.90 -12.51 -2.53
CA ASN A 268 8.77 -11.75 -3.03
C ASN A 268 8.47 -10.52 -2.15
N TRP A 269 9.51 -9.73 -1.87
CA TRP A 269 9.42 -8.58 -0.98
C TRP A 269 10.07 -7.35 -1.62
N PHE A 270 9.41 -6.22 -1.52
CA PHE A 270 9.96 -4.92 -1.91
C PHE A 270 9.40 -3.80 -1.03
N GLN A 271 10.05 -2.64 -1.07
CA GLN A 271 9.80 -1.60 -0.11
C GLN A 271 10.15 -0.21 -0.64
N ALA A 272 9.25 0.75 -0.43
CA ALA A 272 9.56 2.18 -0.44
C ALA A 272 10.11 2.54 0.94
N THR A 273 11.40 2.91 1.00
CA THR A 273 12.07 3.11 2.28
C THR A 273 11.95 4.55 2.78
N PHE A 274 11.85 4.70 4.09
CA PHE A 274 11.91 5.97 4.80
C PHE A 274 12.48 5.73 6.21
N PRO A 275 13.26 6.63 6.78
CA PRO A 275 13.86 7.83 6.19
C PRO A 275 15.01 7.52 5.23
N LYS A 276 15.65 8.57 4.69
CA LYS A 276 16.81 8.45 3.81
C LYS A 276 17.92 7.63 4.46
N LYS A 277 18.65 6.86 3.65
CA LYS A 277 19.81 6.07 4.06
C LYS A 277 20.83 6.92 4.82
N GLY A 278 21.37 6.40 5.92
CA GLY A 278 22.33 7.08 6.77
C GLY A 278 21.72 8.14 7.70
N THR A 279 20.39 8.25 7.76
CA THR A 279 19.71 9.29 8.56
C THR A 279 18.74 8.69 9.57
N ARG A 280 18.32 9.53 10.50
CA ARG A 280 17.26 9.29 11.46
C ARG A 280 16.29 10.47 11.41
N TYR A 281 15.01 10.19 11.18
CA TYR A 281 13.97 11.21 11.17
C TYR A 281 13.46 11.41 12.60
N VAL A 282 13.45 12.67 13.06
CA VAL A 282 13.07 13.01 14.44
C VAL A 282 11.75 13.75 14.43
N LEU A 283 10.81 13.30 15.25
CA LEU A 283 9.53 13.93 15.52
C LEU A 283 9.54 14.46 16.94
N LYS A 284 9.30 15.75 17.11
CA LYS A 284 9.04 16.38 18.41
C LYS A 284 7.56 16.27 18.75
N LYS A 285 7.22 16.51 19.99
CA LYS A 285 5.84 16.51 20.46
C LYS A 285 4.95 17.39 19.56
N ASP A 286 3.81 16.84 19.17
CA ASP A 286 2.82 17.43 18.27
C ASP A 286 3.24 17.56 16.80
N ASP A 287 4.49 17.25 16.42
CA ASP A 287 4.87 17.12 15.02
C ASP A 287 4.07 16.01 14.33
N VAL A 288 3.75 16.22 13.07
CA VAL A 288 3.06 15.25 12.22
C VAL A 288 3.92 14.92 11.00
N LEU A 289 4.35 13.67 10.91
CA LEU A 289 4.92 13.12 9.67
C LEU A 289 3.77 12.66 8.78
N THR A 290 3.75 13.14 7.54
CA THR A 290 2.80 12.68 6.52
C THR A 290 3.57 11.93 5.43
N LEU A 291 3.09 10.73 5.10
CA LEU A 291 3.64 9.91 4.01
C LEU A 291 2.50 9.42 3.12
N ARG A 292 2.62 9.64 1.81
CA ARG A 292 1.60 9.33 0.82
C ARG A 292 2.15 8.47 -0.30
N PHE A 293 1.39 7.43 -0.65
CA PHE A 293 1.72 6.49 -1.72
C PHE A 293 0.46 6.17 -2.53
N GLN A 294 0.67 5.69 -3.74
CA GLN A 294 -0.39 5.07 -4.54
C GLN A 294 0.05 3.69 -5.00
N LEU A 295 -0.75 2.69 -4.69
CA LEU A 295 -0.66 1.37 -5.29
C LEU A 295 -1.38 1.40 -6.64
N TRP A 296 -0.73 0.95 -7.69
CA TRP A 296 -1.36 0.79 -9.00
C TRP A 296 -1.12 -0.63 -9.50
N LEU A 297 -2.19 -1.42 -9.51
CA LEU A 297 -2.21 -2.78 -10.01
C LEU A 297 -2.69 -2.78 -11.46
N HIS A 298 -1.85 -3.25 -12.38
CA HIS A 298 -2.10 -3.19 -13.82
C HIS A 298 -1.37 -4.31 -14.59
N GLU A 299 -1.69 -4.48 -15.88
CA GLU A 299 -0.89 -5.33 -16.77
C GLU A 299 0.48 -4.69 -17.01
N ALA A 300 1.53 -5.50 -17.06
CA ALA A 300 2.90 -5.02 -17.25
C ALA A 300 3.21 -4.48 -18.68
N THR A 301 2.19 -4.46 -19.54
CA THR A 301 2.24 -3.82 -20.86
C THR A 301 2.23 -2.30 -20.80
N VAL A 302 1.87 -1.73 -19.63
CA VAL A 302 1.94 -0.28 -19.40
C VAL A 302 3.39 0.17 -19.42
N ASP A 303 3.74 1.06 -20.36
CA ASP A 303 5.08 1.56 -20.52
C ASP A 303 5.46 2.67 -19.51
N ASP A 304 6.72 3.04 -19.45
CA ASP A 304 7.21 4.05 -18.51
C ASP A 304 6.64 5.46 -18.80
N THR A 305 6.24 5.75 -20.04
CA THR A 305 5.60 7.02 -20.39
C THR A 305 4.22 7.14 -19.75
N ALA A 306 3.42 6.07 -19.84
CA ALA A 306 2.11 6.00 -19.19
C ALA A 306 2.25 6.01 -17.66
N LYS A 307 3.26 5.32 -17.11
CA LYS A 307 3.55 5.36 -15.66
C LYS A 307 3.95 6.75 -15.19
N LYS A 308 4.77 7.48 -15.95
CA LYS A 308 5.10 8.88 -15.65
C LYS A 308 3.87 9.78 -15.68
N ALA A 309 2.96 9.57 -16.63
CA ALA A 309 1.71 10.32 -16.71
C ALA A 309 0.83 10.04 -15.48
N ALA A 310 0.66 8.78 -15.09
CA ALA A 310 -0.08 8.37 -13.90
C ALA A 310 0.55 8.89 -12.60
N TRP A 311 1.89 8.87 -12.50
CA TRP A 311 2.61 9.46 -11.39
C TRP A 311 2.35 10.96 -11.28
N ARG A 312 2.39 11.72 -12.38
CA ARG A 312 2.08 13.16 -12.40
C ARG A 312 0.62 13.46 -12.00
N GLU A 313 -0.32 12.62 -12.44
CA GLU A 313 -1.71 12.69 -12.00
C GLU A 313 -1.80 12.57 -10.48
N PHE A 314 -1.15 11.56 -9.90
CA PHE A 314 -1.09 11.36 -8.45
C PHE A 314 -0.44 12.53 -7.70
N GLN A 315 0.56 13.22 -8.29
CA GLN A 315 1.18 14.41 -7.67
C GLN A 315 0.22 15.60 -7.57
N ASN A 316 -0.80 15.68 -8.41
CA ASN A 316 -1.75 16.80 -8.48
C ASN A 316 -3.05 16.54 -7.70
N MET A 317 -3.18 15.40 -7.08
CA MET A 317 -4.29 15.04 -6.20
C MET A 317 -4.02 15.52 -4.78
#